data_0d904a1cab3ae123c7ad3482925ec67b
#
_entry.id   0d904a1cab3ae123c7ad3482925ec67b
#
_cell.length_a   1.000
_cell.length_b   1.000
_cell.length_c   1.000
_cell.angle_alpha   90.00
_cell.angle_beta   90.00
_cell.angle_gamma   90.00
#
_symmetry.space_group_name_H-M   'P 1'
#
loop_
_entity.id
_entity.type
_entity.pdbx_description
1 polymer ?
#
loop_
_entity_poly.entity_id
_entity_poly.type
_entity_poly.pdbx_seq_one_letter_code
_entity_poly.pdbx_strand_id
1 'polypeptide(L)'
;MYRKIRPALIFHYFIKPNIYGSIAASVLKIPSIAVVAGLGYSFSKNNWLQYCVLKLYRLSLRSNYKVWFQNSEDAEYFLREKIVSKEQLTIIPGDGICTNTFKPVYNKMTVAKPFTFIMAVRLLKSKGINYYVKAAKMLQEKGYEVECQLIGPFDINHPDSISMNQLQEWQNNDPIHYCGFTENIKAYLASCDCLVLPTYYPEGTPRSLMEACSMGLPVIATDIKGCRDIIQDGFNGYLCTPKDGLELFHKMEKMLLLQPSERMAMGTNGRNKMIEEYDIKKLLIIYQSAIDSFINESQVEKIQTA
;
A
#
# COMPACT_ATOMS: atom_id res chain seq x y z
N MET A 1 -29.32 -7.49 -2.73
CA MET A 1 -28.81 -6.53 -3.70
C MET A 1 -28.60 -7.19 -5.06
N TYR A 2 -27.71 -8.17 -5.27
CA TYR A 2 -27.39 -8.81 -6.55
C TYR A 2 -28.60 -9.41 -7.26
N ARG A 3 -29.49 -10.10 -6.52
CA ARG A 3 -30.74 -10.68 -7.07
C ARG A 3 -31.67 -9.62 -7.69
N LYS A 4 -31.65 -8.38 -7.17
CA LYS A 4 -32.49 -7.28 -7.64
C LYS A 4 -31.86 -6.58 -8.86
N ILE A 5 -30.55 -6.31 -8.81
CA ILE A 5 -29.83 -5.53 -9.84
C ILE A 5 -29.45 -6.42 -11.04
N ARG A 6 -29.10 -7.70 -10.79
CA ARG A 6 -28.59 -8.67 -11.78
C ARG A 6 -27.50 -8.09 -12.68
N PRO A 7 -26.37 -7.62 -12.10
CA PRO A 7 -25.26 -7.09 -12.89
C PRO A 7 -24.66 -8.18 -13.77
N ALA A 8 -24.11 -7.81 -14.91
CA ALA A 8 -23.45 -8.76 -15.83
C ALA A 8 -22.11 -9.24 -15.26
N LEU A 9 -21.38 -8.36 -14.57
CA LEU A 9 -20.07 -8.66 -13.94
C LEU A 9 -19.98 -7.87 -12.62
N ILE A 10 -19.31 -8.45 -11.60
CA ILE A 10 -19.10 -7.80 -10.29
C ILE A 10 -17.62 -7.76 -9.98
N PHE A 11 -17.13 -6.61 -9.51
CA PHE A 11 -15.81 -6.49 -8.88
C PHE A 11 -15.96 -6.45 -7.36
N HIS A 12 -15.28 -7.35 -6.66
CA HIS A 12 -15.21 -7.40 -5.21
C HIS A 12 -13.85 -6.91 -4.73
N TYR A 13 -13.83 -6.04 -3.73
CA TYR A 13 -12.61 -5.53 -3.11
C TYR A 13 -12.57 -5.89 -1.64
N PHE A 14 -11.38 -6.19 -1.12
CA PHE A 14 -11.12 -6.54 0.27
C PHE A 14 -11.70 -7.89 0.71
N ILE A 15 -11.23 -8.39 1.86
CA ILE A 15 -11.51 -9.75 2.35
C ILE A 15 -13.01 -10.07 2.43
N LYS A 16 -13.80 -9.21 3.06
CA LYS A 16 -15.23 -9.49 3.28
C LYS A 16 -16.03 -9.56 1.98
N PRO A 17 -15.98 -8.57 1.07
CA PRO A 17 -16.63 -8.68 -0.24
C PRO A 17 -16.07 -9.82 -1.09
N ASN A 18 -14.77 -10.07 -1.08
CA ASN A 18 -14.16 -11.19 -1.81
C ASN A 18 -14.72 -12.55 -1.36
N ILE A 19 -14.98 -12.73 -0.07
CA ILE A 19 -15.55 -13.98 0.45
C ILE A 19 -17.07 -14.00 0.27
N TYR A 20 -17.78 -13.11 0.95
CA TYR A 20 -19.25 -13.16 1.02
C TYR A 20 -19.91 -12.75 -0.30
N GLY A 21 -19.34 -11.75 -0.99
CA GLY A 21 -19.80 -11.30 -2.29
C GLY A 21 -19.63 -12.36 -3.36
N SER A 22 -18.46 -13.05 -3.41
CA SER A 22 -18.22 -14.13 -4.38
C SER A 22 -19.12 -15.32 -4.15
N ILE A 23 -19.38 -15.71 -2.89
CA ILE A 23 -20.36 -16.77 -2.57
C ILE A 23 -21.76 -16.36 -3.07
N ALA A 24 -22.20 -15.13 -2.78
CA ALA A 24 -23.51 -14.65 -3.20
C ALA A 24 -23.63 -14.56 -4.74
N ALA A 25 -22.56 -14.12 -5.42
CA ALA A 25 -22.50 -14.07 -6.89
C ALA A 25 -22.57 -15.48 -7.49
N SER A 26 -21.81 -16.43 -6.93
CA SER A 26 -21.81 -17.84 -7.35
C SER A 26 -23.19 -18.48 -7.27
N VAL A 27 -23.91 -18.31 -6.13
CA VAL A 27 -25.27 -18.83 -5.94
C VAL A 27 -26.25 -18.26 -6.98
N LEU A 28 -26.06 -17.02 -7.40
CA LEU A 28 -26.89 -16.36 -8.41
C LEU A 28 -26.35 -16.55 -9.85
N LYS A 29 -25.28 -17.31 -10.03
CA LYS A 29 -24.59 -17.51 -11.31
C LYS A 29 -24.21 -16.19 -11.98
N ILE A 30 -23.79 -15.20 -11.18
CA ILE A 30 -23.30 -13.91 -11.68
C ILE A 30 -21.76 -13.97 -11.66
N PRO A 31 -21.10 -13.78 -12.82
CA PRO A 31 -19.64 -13.73 -12.89
C PRO A 31 -19.05 -12.61 -12.03
N SER A 32 -17.91 -12.89 -11.39
CA SER A 32 -17.27 -11.90 -10.53
C SER A 32 -15.75 -11.98 -10.60
N ILE A 33 -15.11 -10.83 -10.36
CA ILE A 33 -13.67 -10.67 -10.23
C ILE A 33 -13.39 -10.26 -8.78
N ALA A 34 -12.56 -11.02 -8.09
CA ALA A 34 -12.13 -10.69 -6.74
C ALA A 34 -10.76 -10.00 -6.78
N VAL A 35 -10.64 -8.83 -6.15
CA VAL A 35 -9.39 -8.06 -6.05
C VAL A 35 -8.82 -8.22 -4.64
N VAL A 36 -7.70 -8.92 -4.52
CA VAL A 36 -6.98 -9.16 -3.27
C VAL A 36 -5.94 -8.05 -3.09
N ALA A 37 -6.32 -7.04 -2.32
CA ALA A 37 -5.49 -5.86 -2.02
C ALA A 37 -4.62 -6.08 -0.77
N GLY A 38 -3.89 -7.20 -0.73
CA GLY A 38 -3.14 -7.66 0.44
C GLY A 38 -3.97 -8.55 1.38
N LEU A 39 -3.27 -9.33 2.18
CA LEU A 39 -3.91 -10.34 3.04
C LEU A 39 -4.42 -9.79 4.38
N GLY A 40 -3.96 -8.60 4.78
CA GLY A 40 -4.44 -7.86 5.93
C GLY A 40 -4.18 -8.53 7.29
N TYR A 41 -4.83 -8.01 8.33
CA TYR A 41 -4.62 -8.42 9.72
C TYR A 41 -4.81 -9.93 9.98
N SER A 42 -5.72 -10.58 9.28
CA SER A 42 -5.99 -12.02 9.44
C SER A 42 -4.78 -12.90 9.13
N PHE A 43 -3.80 -12.38 8.40
CA PHE A 43 -2.57 -13.07 8.03
C PHE A 43 -1.33 -12.57 8.78
N SER A 44 -1.48 -11.58 9.68
CA SER A 44 -0.37 -11.06 10.48
C SER A 44 0.09 -12.00 11.60
N LYS A 45 -0.74 -12.98 11.95
CA LYS A 45 -0.46 -14.00 12.96
C LYS A 45 -0.81 -15.37 12.41
N ASN A 46 0.13 -16.31 12.51
CA ASN A 46 -0.09 -17.73 12.19
C ASN A 46 -1.04 -18.35 13.25
N ASN A 47 -2.34 -18.24 13.05
CA ASN A 47 -3.34 -18.73 13.99
C ASN A 47 -4.53 -19.39 13.27
N TRP A 48 -5.42 -20.00 14.05
CA TRP A 48 -6.63 -20.64 13.54
C TRP A 48 -7.49 -19.74 12.64
N LEU A 49 -7.48 -18.41 12.88
CA LEU A 49 -8.21 -17.43 12.07
C LEU A 49 -7.71 -17.42 10.62
N GLN A 50 -6.39 -17.43 10.40
CA GLN A 50 -5.81 -17.52 9.07
C GLN A 50 -6.28 -18.78 8.33
N TYR A 51 -6.27 -19.95 9.03
CA TYR A 51 -6.75 -21.20 8.45
C TYR A 51 -8.23 -21.14 8.05
N CYS A 52 -9.09 -20.56 8.90
CA CYS A 52 -10.50 -20.35 8.57
C CYS A 52 -10.67 -19.42 7.36
N VAL A 53 -9.94 -18.32 7.30
CA VAL A 53 -10.00 -17.37 6.18
C VAL A 53 -9.52 -18.03 4.88
N LEU A 54 -8.47 -18.84 4.91
CA LEU A 54 -8.01 -19.60 3.74
C LEU A 54 -9.04 -20.60 3.23
N LYS A 55 -9.72 -21.33 4.13
CA LYS A 55 -10.82 -22.22 3.75
C LYS A 55 -11.98 -21.45 3.10
N LEU A 56 -12.34 -20.30 3.66
CA LEU A 56 -13.37 -19.46 3.10
C LEU A 56 -12.98 -18.90 1.73
N TYR A 57 -11.73 -18.47 1.55
CA TYR A 57 -11.22 -18.07 0.24
C TYR A 57 -11.27 -19.21 -0.78
N ARG A 58 -10.83 -20.42 -0.39
CA ARG A 58 -10.88 -21.59 -1.30
C ARG A 58 -12.31 -21.92 -1.75
N LEU A 59 -13.28 -21.78 -0.87
CA LEU A 59 -14.69 -21.98 -1.21
C LEU A 59 -15.24 -20.85 -2.09
N SER A 60 -14.92 -19.60 -1.75
CA SER A 60 -15.53 -18.42 -2.37
C SER A 60 -14.94 -18.08 -3.75
N LEU A 61 -13.60 -18.24 -3.91
CA LEU A 61 -12.92 -17.79 -5.13
C LEU A 61 -12.95 -18.84 -6.26
N ARG A 62 -13.32 -20.08 -5.97
CA ARG A 62 -13.35 -21.17 -6.95
C ARG A 62 -14.21 -20.87 -8.19
N SER A 63 -15.29 -20.12 -8.01
CA SER A 63 -16.26 -19.77 -9.05
C SER A 63 -16.07 -18.38 -9.64
N ASN A 64 -15.05 -17.64 -9.19
CA ASN A 64 -14.78 -16.33 -9.74
C ASN A 64 -14.26 -16.44 -11.19
N TYR A 65 -14.69 -15.51 -12.05
CA TYR A 65 -14.19 -15.39 -13.43
C TYR A 65 -12.68 -15.12 -13.44
N LYS A 66 -12.21 -14.17 -12.60
CA LYS A 66 -10.78 -13.87 -12.37
C LYS A 66 -10.57 -13.52 -10.90
N VAL A 67 -9.31 -13.68 -10.45
CA VAL A 67 -8.84 -13.21 -9.14
C VAL A 67 -7.59 -12.38 -9.35
N TRP A 68 -7.64 -11.14 -8.95
CA TRP A 68 -6.57 -10.17 -9.13
C TRP A 68 -5.80 -9.94 -7.84
N PHE A 69 -4.50 -9.87 -7.95
CA PHE A 69 -3.58 -9.63 -6.83
C PHE A 69 -2.78 -8.36 -7.07
N GLN A 70 -2.50 -7.62 -6.01
CA GLN A 70 -1.69 -6.40 -6.08
C GLN A 70 -0.19 -6.68 -5.95
N ASN A 71 0.21 -7.89 -5.60
CA ASN A 71 1.61 -8.32 -5.53
C ASN A 71 1.77 -9.79 -5.93
N SER A 72 2.96 -10.15 -6.40
CA SER A 72 3.29 -11.50 -6.88
C SER A 72 3.33 -12.53 -5.76
N GLU A 73 3.82 -12.16 -4.57
CA GLU A 73 3.98 -13.09 -3.44
C GLU A 73 2.62 -13.60 -2.91
N ASP A 74 1.60 -12.73 -2.83
CA ASP A 74 0.24 -13.15 -2.46
C ASP A 74 -0.37 -14.04 -3.55
N ALA A 75 -0.13 -13.72 -4.82
CA ALA A 75 -0.58 -14.52 -5.95
C ALA A 75 0.03 -15.94 -5.92
N GLU A 76 1.34 -16.03 -5.74
CA GLU A 76 2.06 -17.30 -5.64
C GLU A 76 1.61 -18.12 -4.42
N TYR A 77 1.38 -17.45 -3.28
CA TYR A 77 0.85 -18.08 -2.08
C TYR A 77 -0.52 -18.73 -2.35
N PHE A 78 -1.44 -18.04 -3.01
CA PHE A 78 -2.77 -18.57 -3.32
C PHE A 78 -2.73 -19.69 -4.38
N LEU A 79 -1.80 -19.63 -5.33
CA LEU A 79 -1.55 -20.73 -6.27
C LEU A 79 -1.02 -21.97 -5.55
N ARG A 80 0.01 -21.83 -4.71
CA ARG A 80 0.60 -22.92 -3.94
C ARG A 80 -0.42 -23.60 -3.02
N GLU A 81 -1.27 -22.80 -2.37
CA GLU A 81 -2.35 -23.30 -1.52
C GLU A 81 -3.56 -23.83 -2.33
N LYS A 82 -3.49 -23.85 -3.67
CA LYS A 82 -4.57 -24.31 -4.56
C LYS A 82 -5.92 -23.62 -4.28
N ILE A 83 -5.89 -22.32 -3.95
CA ILE A 83 -7.08 -21.49 -3.72
C ILE A 83 -7.61 -20.97 -5.04
N VAL A 84 -6.70 -20.61 -5.95
CA VAL A 84 -6.99 -20.15 -7.31
C VAL A 84 -6.22 -20.98 -8.33
N SER A 85 -6.71 -21.01 -9.57
CA SER A 85 -5.97 -21.61 -10.69
C SER A 85 -5.12 -20.54 -11.40
N LYS A 86 -4.17 -20.98 -12.23
CA LYS A 86 -3.31 -20.08 -13.00
C LYS A 86 -4.11 -19.25 -14.01
N GLU A 87 -5.17 -19.82 -14.57
CA GLU A 87 -6.05 -19.19 -15.56
C GLU A 87 -6.91 -18.10 -14.94
N GLN A 88 -7.24 -18.22 -13.65
CA GLN A 88 -7.99 -17.21 -12.91
C GLN A 88 -7.13 -16.02 -12.47
N LEU A 89 -5.81 -16.21 -12.37
CA LEU A 89 -4.91 -15.27 -11.73
C LEU A 89 -4.51 -14.12 -12.66
N THR A 90 -4.52 -12.89 -12.14
CA THR A 90 -3.95 -11.70 -12.78
C THR A 90 -3.26 -10.85 -11.71
N ILE A 91 -2.07 -10.35 -12.00
CA ILE A 91 -1.38 -9.37 -11.13
C ILE A 91 -1.65 -7.97 -11.68
N ILE A 92 -2.08 -7.07 -10.79
CA ILE A 92 -2.37 -5.67 -11.12
C ILE A 92 -1.44 -4.74 -10.33
N PRO A 93 -1.12 -3.54 -10.87
CA PRO A 93 -0.21 -2.58 -10.22
C PRO A 93 -0.90 -1.82 -9.08
N GLY A 94 -1.27 -2.53 -7.99
CA GLY A 94 -1.96 -1.92 -6.85
C GLY A 94 -3.28 -1.25 -7.22
N ASP A 95 -3.62 -0.19 -6.50
CA ASP A 95 -4.81 0.64 -6.78
C ASP A 95 -4.54 1.73 -7.82
N GLY A 96 -3.32 1.79 -8.35
CA GLY A 96 -2.87 2.83 -9.25
C GLY A 96 -2.73 4.21 -8.59
N ILE A 97 -1.93 5.07 -9.19
CA ILE A 97 -1.75 6.45 -8.74
C ILE A 97 -1.95 7.43 -9.90
N CYS A 98 -2.69 8.52 -9.67
CA CYS A 98 -2.80 9.57 -10.68
C CYS A 98 -1.53 10.42 -10.65
N THR A 99 -0.57 10.11 -11.53
CA THR A 99 0.75 10.78 -11.59
C THR A 99 0.64 12.24 -12.00
N ASN A 100 -0.46 12.66 -12.60
CA ASN A 100 -0.75 14.08 -12.91
C ASN A 100 -1.22 14.84 -11.66
N THR A 101 -1.93 14.19 -10.74
CA THR A 101 -2.38 14.77 -9.47
C THR A 101 -1.23 14.83 -8.46
N PHE A 102 -0.49 13.72 -8.34
CA PHE A 102 0.70 13.59 -7.49
C PHE A 102 1.94 13.83 -8.36
N LYS A 103 2.29 15.09 -8.57
CA LYS A 103 3.46 15.51 -9.35
C LYS A 103 4.41 16.35 -8.51
N PRO A 104 5.71 16.34 -8.79
CA PRO A 104 6.69 17.16 -8.10
C PRO A 104 6.31 18.65 -8.11
N VAL A 105 6.59 19.33 -7.00
CA VAL A 105 6.49 20.78 -6.89
C VAL A 105 7.92 21.33 -6.91
N TYR A 106 8.32 21.93 -8.03
CA TYR A 106 9.71 22.38 -8.25
C TYR A 106 10.06 23.72 -7.56
N ASN A 107 9.05 24.46 -7.04
CA ASN A 107 9.29 25.73 -6.34
C ASN A 107 9.48 25.51 -4.83
N LYS A 108 10.36 24.58 -4.43
CA LYS A 108 10.82 24.59 -3.03
C LYS A 108 11.68 25.84 -2.85
N MET A 109 11.13 26.88 -2.22
CA MET A 109 11.96 28.01 -1.75
C MET A 109 13.08 27.42 -0.91
N THR A 110 14.31 27.76 -1.24
CA THR A 110 15.52 27.37 -0.51
C THR A 110 15.64 28.18 0.79
N VAL A 111 14.61 28.11 1.64
CA VAL A 111 14.74 28.55 3.00
C VAL A 111 15.48 27.44 3.75
N ALA A 112 16.56 27.80 4.43
CA ALA A 112 17.24 26.87 5.32
C ALA A 112 16.22 26.35 6.34
N LYS A 113 15.84 25.07 6.21
CA LYS A 113 14.91 24.40 7.11
C LYS A 113 15.51 23.06 7.54
N PRO A 114 15.13 22.53 8.70
CA PRO A 114 15.49 21.19 9.10
C PRO A 114 15.06 20.17 8.07
N PHE A 115 15.84 19.10 7.90
CA PHE A 115 15.46 17.98 7.04
C PHE A 115 14.18 17.32 7.59
N THR A 116 13.16 17.23 6.77
CA THR A 116 11.83 16.80 7.20
C THR A 116 11.51 15.40 6.71
N PHE A 117 11.41 14.47 7.65
CA PHE A 117 10.82 13.16 7.42
C PHE A 117 9.31 13.20 7.64
N ILE A 118 8.54 12.44 6.85
CA ILE A 118 7.09 12.31 7.01
C ILE A 118 6.68 10.84 7.05
N MET A 119 5.79 10.50 7.97
CA MET A 119 5.10 9.23 8.02
C MET A 119 3.59 9.45 7.88
N ALA A 120 3.00 8.97 6.78
CA ALA A 120 1.58 9.16 6.46
C ALA A 120 0.85 7.80 6.51
N VAL A 121 0.15 7.52 7.62
CA VAL A 121 -0.47 6.22 7.90
C VAL A 121 -1.66 6.34 8.85
N ARG A 122 -2.57 5.36 8.84
CA ARG A 122 -3.49 5.16 9.97
C ARG A 122 -2.69 4.90 11.23
N LEU A 123 -3.12 5.45 12.37
CA LEU A 123 -2.38 5.35 13.64
C LEU A 123 -2.51 3.96 14.28
N LEU A 124 -1.92 2.97 13.61
CA LEU A 124 -1.87 1.57 14.04
C LEU A 124 -0.42 1.18 14.41
N LYS A 125 -0.27 0.34 15.43
CA LYS A 125 1.04 -0.17 15.87
C LYS A 125 1.78 -0.90 14.76
N SER A 126 1.05 -1.72 13.97
CA SER A 126 1.60 -2.48 12.85
C SER A 126 2.09 -1.63 11.67
N LYS A 127 1.74 -0.35 11.63
CA LYS A 127 2.35 0.61 10.69
C LYS A 127 3.76 1.02 11.09
N GLY A 128 4.23 0.61 12.28
CA GLY A 128 5.61 0.78 12.72
C GLY A 128 5.92 2.13 13.36
N ILE A 129 4.90 2.86 13.85
CA ILE A 129 5.06 4.19 14.44
C ILE A 129 6.09 4.18 15.57
N ASN A 130 6.08 3.15 16.45
CA ASN A 130 7.05 3.03 17.52
C ASN A 130 8.51 2.99 17.03
N TYR A 131 8.76 2.38 15.87
CA TYR A 131 10.10 2.31 15.28
C TYR A 131 10.51 3.64 14.66
N TYR A 132 9.53 4.36 14.06
CA TYR A 132 9.75 5.71 13.57
C TYR A 132 10.10 6.69 14.69
N VAL A 133 9.34 6.68 15.79
CA VAL A 133 9.62 7.47 17.00
C VAL A 133 11.01 7.15 17.55
N LYS A 134 11.35 5.87 17.69
CA LYS A 134 12.67 5.45 18.16
C LYS A 134 13.80 5.95 17.26
N ALA A 135 13.65 5.83 15.95
CA ALA A 135 14.65 6.28 14.99
C ALA A 135 14.80 7.81 15.00
N ALA A 136 13.70 8.55 15.10
CA ALA A 136 13.68 10.01 15.23
C ALA A 136 14.44 10.47 16.48
N LYS A 137 14.19 9.83 17.62
CA LYS A 137 14.91 10.10 18.89
C LYS A 137 16.42 9.88 18.77
N MET A 138 16.83 8.77 18.14
CA MET A 138 18.25 8.48 17.91
C MET A 138 18.93 9.52 16.99
N LEU A 139 18.21 10.06 15.99
CA LEU A 139 18.74 11.16 15.18
C LEU A 139 18.95 12.43 16.03
N GLN A 140 17.99 12.77 16.88
CA GLN A 140 18.11 13.92 17.78
C GLN A 140 19.26 13.74 18.81
N GLU A 141 19.39 12.55 19.40
CA GLU A 141 20.47 12.23 20.36
C GLU A 141 21.87 12.32 19.71
N LYS A 142 21.97 12.09 18.38
CA LYS A 142 23.20 12.33 17.60
C LYS A 142 23.44 13.81 17.23
N GLY A 143 22.52 14.69 17.58
CA GLY A 143 22.63 16.13 17.31
C GLY A 143 22.18 16.56 15.91
N TYR A 144 21.45 15.72 15.16
CA TYR A 144 20.89 16.12 13.88
C TYR A 144 19.66 17.01 14.07
N GLU A 145 19.62 18.14 13.36
CA GLU A 145 18.43 18.99 13.28
C GLU A 145 17.47 18.42 12.23
N VAL A 146 16.49 17.64 12.67
CA VAL A 146 15.47 17.01 11.82
C VAL A 146 14.07 17.29 12.35
N GLU A 147 13.11 17.35 11.44
CA GLU A 147 11.69 17.37 11.74
C GLU A 147 11.07 16.01 11.34
N CYS A 148 10.35 15.40 12.27
CA CYS A 148 9.70 14.11 12.05
C CYS A 148 8.18 14.27 12.18
N GLN A 149 7.48 14.33 11.04
CA GLN A 149 6.04 14.50 10.96
C GLN A 149 5.31 13.15 10.95
N LEU A 150 4.21 13.07 11.69
CA LEU A 150 3.29 11.94 11.69
C LEU A 150 1.89 12.43 11.28
N ILE A 151 1.32 11.84 10.24
CA ILE A 151 0.00 12.23 9.70
C ILE A 151 -0.88 11.00 9.55
N GLY A 152 -2.14 11.13 9.96
CA GLY A 152 -3.16 10.13 9.68
C GLY A 152 -4.26 10.04 10.73
N PRO A 153 -5.35 9.35 10.40
CA PRO A 153 -6.49 9.24 11.30
C PRO A 153 -6.25 8.23 12.41
N PHE A 154 -6.86 8.51 13.56
CA PHE A 154 -7.11 7.49 14.58
C PHE A 154 -8.17 6.50 14.11
N ASP A 155 -7.93 5.22 14.37
CA ASP A 155 -8.91 4.15 14.18
C ASP A 155 -9.22 3.53 15.55
N ILE A 156 -10.00 4.23 16.35
CA ILE A 156 -10.28 3.90 17.76
C ILE A 156 -10.84 2.47 17.92
N ASN A 157 -11.58 1.99 16.95
CA ASN A 157 -12.19 0.67 16.99
C ASN A 157 -11.25 -0.45 16.50
N HIS A 158 -10.06 -0.12 16.01
CA HIS A 158 -9.13 -1.12 15.54
C HIS A 158 -8.30 -1.68 16.70
N PRO A 159 -8.19 -3.02 16.87
CA PRO A 159 -7.50 -3.64 18.02
C PRO A 159 -6.00 -3.32 18.07
N ASP A 160 -5.43 -2.85 16.96
CA ASP A 160 -4.02 -2.49 16.81
C ASP A 160 -3.78 -0.98 16.90
N SER A 161 -4.80 -0.20 17.26
CA SER A 161 -4.68 1.27 17.36
C SER A 161 -3.68 1.67 18.47
N ILE A 162 -2.94 2.75 18.24
CA ILE A 162 -2.22 3.42 19.31
C ILE A 162 -3.20 4.18 20.20
N SER A 163 -2.85 4.37 21.48
CA SER A 163 -3.69 5.18 22.38
C SER A 163 -3.38 6.67 22.24
N MET A 164 -4.37 7.51 22.56
CA MET A 164 -4.18 8.95 22.60
C MET A 164 -3.10 9.35 23.61
N ASN A 165 -3.06 8.68 24.78
CA ASN A 165 -2.04 8.94 25.79
C ASN A 165 -0.62 8.66 25.26
N GLN A 166 -0.43 7.57 24.51
CA GLN A 166 0.85 7.24 23.90
C GLN A 166 1.27 8.29 22.85
N LEU A 167 0.31 8.80 22.06
CA LEU A 167 0.62 9.86 21.11
C LEU A 167 1.03 11.15 21.82
N GLN A 168 0.31 11.54 22.88
CA GLN A 168 0.65 12.71 23.68
C GLN A 168 2.03 12.57 24.37
N GLU A 169 2.36 11.37 24.86
CA GLU A 169 3.67 11.07 25.42
C GLU A 169 4.79 11.30 24.40
N TRP A 170 4.62 10.82 23.16
CA TRP A 170 5.60 11.04 22.10
C TRP A 170 5.74 12.51 21.71
N GLN A 171 4.61 13.25 21.59
CA GLN A 171 4.67 14.67 21.28
C GLN A 171 5.36 15.51 22.37
N ASN A 172 5.29 15.09 23.63
CA ASN A 172 5.90 15.79 24.75
C ASN A 172 7.39 15.44 24.96
N ASN A 173 7.80 14.21 24.64
CA ASN A 173 9.10 13.66 25.04
C ASN A 173 10.01 13.28 23.88
N ASP A 174 9.48 13.19 22.65
CA ASP A 174 10.20 12.71 21.48
C ASP A 174 10.05 13.72 20.30
N PRO A 175 10.97 13.75 19.32
CA PRO A 175 10.97 14.72 18.23
C PRO A 175 9.93 14.36 17.15
N ILE A 176 8.69 14.10 17.56
CA ILE A 176 7.58 13.75 16.66
C ILE A 176 6.53 14.86 16.69
N HIS A 177 6.21 15.39 15.52
CA HIS A 177 5.12 16.31 15.33
C HIS A 177 3.91 15.62 14.70
N TYR A 178 2.84 15.43 15.47
CA TYR A 178 1.59 14.90 14.93
C TYR A 178 0.76 16.01 14.30
N CYS A 179 0.54 15.90 12.98
CA CYS A 179 -0.15 16.92 12.17
C CYS A 179 -1.66 16.64 12.01
N GLY A 180 -2.20 15.63 12.71
CA GLY A 180 -3.61 15.26 12.56
C GLY A 180 -3.91 14.47 11.28
N PHE A 181 -5.20 14.45 10.91
CA PHE A 181 -5.66 13.89 9.64
C PHE A 181 -5.81 15.00 8.60
N THR A 182 -5.47 14.72 7.37
CA THR A 182 -5.66 15.62 6.24
C THR A 182 -6.18 14.91 5.01
N GLU A 183 -7.05 15.56 4.25
CA GLU A 183 -7.42 15.14 2.90
C GLU A 183 -6.44 15.66 1.84
N ASN A 184 -5.61 16.65 2.20
CA ASN A 184 -4.61 17.24 1.31
C ASN A 184 -3.18 16.81 1.64
N ILE A 185 -2.92 15.50 1.58
CA ILE A 185 -1.59 14.95 1.85
C ILE A 185 -0.51 15.50 0.89
N LYS A 186 -0.90 15.95 -0.32
CA LYS A 186 0.04 16.50 -1.31
C LYS A 186 0.79 17.71 -0.79
N ALA A 187 0.14 18.59 -0.03
CA ALA A 187 0.77 19.78 0.52
C ALA A 187 1.90 19.42 1.49
N TYR A 188 1.68 18.42 2.32
CA TYR A 188 2.69 17.89 3.24
C TYR A 188 3.83 17.19 2.51
N LEU A 189 3.52 16.28 1.56
CA LEU A 189 4.54 15.62 0.75
C LEU A 189 5.40 16.63 -0.02
N ALA A 190 4.81 17.71 -0.52
CA ALA A 190 5.55 18.77 -1.21
C ALA A 190 6.53 19.53 -0.30
N SER A 191 6.29 19.58 1.01
CA SER A 191 7.13 20.28 1.97
C SER A 191 8.18 19.42 2.65
N CYS A 192 8.09 18.09 2.51
CA CYS A 192 9.00 17.12 3.15
C CYS A 192 10.14 16.69 2.22
N ASP A 193 11.17 16.07 2.80
CA ASP A 193 12.37 15.63 2.10
C ASP A 193 12.42 14.11 1.89
N CYS A 194 11.74 13.32 2.75
CA CYS A 194 11.68 11.87 2.63
C CYS A 194 10.41 11.33 3.31
N LEU A 195 9.75 10.34 2.68
CA LEU A 195 8.69 9.58 3.34
C LEU A 195 9.25 8.31 3.97
N VAL A 196 8.79 8.00 5.20
CA VAL A 196 9.19 6.82 5.96
C VAL A 196 7.97 5.95 6.26
N LEU A 197 8.04 4.66 5.89
CA LEU A 197 6.97 3.68 6.13
C LEU A 197 7.52 2.38 6.73
N PRO A 198 7.77 2.33 8.05
CA PRO A 198 8.36 1.16 8.71
C PRO A 198 7.31 0.11 9.08
N THR A 199 6.35 -0.11 8.19
CA THR A 199 5.21 -0.99 8.40
C THR A 199 5.63 -2.47 8.47
N TYR A 200 4.99 -3.24 9.36
CA TYR A 200 5.02 -4.70 9.34
C TYR A 200 3.62 -5.29 9.15
N TYR A 201 2.68 -4.44 8.74
CA TYR A 201 1.35 -4.83 8.32
C TYR A 201 1.44 -5.54 6.97
N PRO A 202 0.68 -6.63 6.72
CA PRO A 202 0.64 -7.28 5.41
C PRO A 202 -0.03 -6.37 4.36
N GLU A 203 0.77 -5.47 3.78
CA GLU A 203 0.33 -4.53 2.76
C GLU A 203 0.10 -5.26 1.42
N GLY A 204 -0.84 -4.74 0.63
CA GLY A 204 -0.86 -4.98 -0.82
C GLY A 204 0.21 -4.12 -1.47
N THR A 205 -0.20 -2.99 -2.04
CA THR A 205 0.71 -1.95 -2.53
C THR A 205 0.47 -0.68 -1.72
N PRO A 206 1.41 -0.23 -0.85
CA PRO A 206 1.18 0.90 0.05
C PRO A 206 0.95 2.21 -0.69
N ARG A 207 -0.24 2.79 -0.55
CA ARG A 207 -0.63 4.01 -1.26
C ARG A 207 0.27 5.20 -0.92
N SER A 208 0.66 5.37 0.34
CA SER A 208 1.54 6.48 0.75
C SER A 208 2.91 6.42 0.08
N LEU A 209 3.46 5.21 -0.20
CA LEU A 209 4.69 5.07 -0.97
C LEU A 209 4.49 5.48 -2.43
N MET A 210 3.39 5.06 -3.06
CA MET A 210 3.08 5.46 -4.44
C MET A 210 2.90 6.97 -4.55
N GLU A 211 2.22 7.61 -3.60
CA GLU A 211 2.01 9.05 -3.55
C GLU A 211 3.34 9.81 -3.42
N ALA A 212 4.20 9.39 -2.49
CA ALA A 212 5.52 10.00 -2.29
C ALA A 212 6.42 9.82 -3.51
N CYS A 213 6.57 8.59 -4.02
CA CYS A 213 7.35 8.30 -5.23
C CYS A 213 6.82 9.12 -6.43
N SER A 214 5.49 9.18 -6.61
CA SER A 214 4.90 9.96 -7.70
C SER A 214 5.22 11.46 -7.61
N MET A 215 5.38 11.99 -6.41
CA MET A 215 5.82 13.37 -6.17
C MET A 215 7.34 13.57 -6.23
N GLY A 216 8.09 12.51 -6.55
CA GLY A 216 9.55 12.59 -6.65
C GLY A 216 10.24 12.65 -5.28
N LEU A 217 9.59 12.21 -4.21
CA LEU A 217 10.23 12.05 -2.91
C LEU A 217 10.97 10.73 -2.83
N PRO A 218 12.21 10.69 -2.32
CA PRO A 218 12.84 9.46 -1.89
C PRO A 218 12.08 8.87 -0.71
N VAL A 219 12.12 7.55 -0.56
CA VAL A 219 11.34 6.83 0.42
C VAL A 219 12.19 5.84 1.21
N ILE A 220 11.79 5.58 2.45
CA ILE A 220 12.36 4.52 3.29
C ILE A 220 11.20 3.65 3.75
N ALA A 221 11.27 2.34 3.53
CA ALA A 221 10.26 1.42 4.02
C ALA A 221 10.87 0.11 4.52
N THR A 222 10.06 -0.72 5.13
CA THR A 222 10.46 -2.06 5.52
C THR A 222 10.53 -3.00 4.33
N ASP A 223 11.45 -3.95 4.39
CA ASP A 223 11.63 -5.02 3.42
C ASP A 223 10.53 -6.09 3.57
N ILE A 224 9.32 -5.73 3.17
CA ILE A 224 8.16 -6.62 3.05
C ILE A 224 7.61 -6.56 1.64
N LYS A 225 6.82 -7.61 1.27
CA LYS A 225 6.11 -7.61 -0.01
C LYS A 225 5.34 -6.29 -0.19
N GLY A 226 4.84 -5.91 -1.23
CA GLY A 226 4.19 -4.62 -1.43
C GLY A 226 5.13 -3.40 -1.35
N CYS A 227 6.02 -3.31 -0.35
CA CYS A 227 7.07 -2.30 -0.31
C CYS A 227 8.18 -2.62 -1.31
N ARG A 228 8.64 -3.89 -1.40
CA ARG A 228 9.63 -4.36 -2.39
C ARG A 228 9.17 -4.18 -3.83
N ASP A 229 7.87 -4.26 -4.10
CA ASP A 229 7.34 -4.04 -5.45
C ASP A 229 7.55 -2.58 -5.91
N ILE A 230 7.51 -1.63 -4.96
CA ILE A 230 7.71 -0.20 -5.23
C ILE A 230 9.17 0.19 -5.14
N ILE A 231 9.90 -0.29 -4.12
CA ILE A 231 11.24 0.18 -3.78
C ILE A 231 12.30 -0.83 -4.24
N GLN A 232 13.24 -0.35 -5.02
CA GLN A 232 14.52 -0.99 -5.28
C GLN A 232 15.57 -0.34 -4.36
N ASP A 233 16.10 -1.12 -3.39
CA ASP A 233 17.01 -0.61 -2.36
C ASP A 233 18.24 0.09 -2.97
N GLY A 234 18.52 1.30 -2.51
CA GLY A 234 19.60 2.15 -2.98
C GLY A 234 19.33 2.87 -4.31
N PHE A 235 18.26 2.55 -5.06
CA PHE A 235 17.97 3.15 -6.37
C PHE A 235 16.89 4.23 -6.30
N ASN A 236 15.73 3.93 -5.74
CA ASN A 236 14.62 4.88 -5.60
C ASN A 236 14.17 5.06 -4.14
N GLY A 237 14.87 4.47 -3.18
CA GLY A 237 14.62 4.53 -1.76
C GLY A 237 15.51 3.54 -1.01
N TYR A 238 15.23 3.37 0.28
CA TYR A 238 15.90 2.37 1.11
C TYR A 238 14.90 1.39 1.72
N LEU A 239 15.32 0.13 1.82
CA LEU A 239 14.62 -0.91 2.56
C LEU A 239 15.33 -1.21 3.88
N CYS A 240 14.57 -1.49 4.93
CA CYS A 240 15.07 -1.91 6.25
C CYS A 240 14.29 -3.11 6.77
N THR A 241 14.89 -3.86 7.69
CA THR A 241 14.27 -5.02 8.34
C THR A 241 13.03 -4.60 9.12
N PRO A 242 11.90 -5.32 8.98
CA PRO A 242 10.70 -5.06 9.77
C PRO A 242 10.97 -5.18 11.28
N LYS A 243 10.42 -4.24 12.05
CA LYS A 243 10.56 -4.17 13.52
C LYS A 243 11.99 -3.91 14.03
N ASP A 244 12.87 -3.42 13.19
CA ASP A 244 14.21 -2.99 13.56
C ASP A 244 14.33 -1.45 13.53
N GLY A 245 14.18 -0.83 14.71
CA GLY A 245 14.29 0.62 14.84
C GLY A 245 15.73 1.14 14.74
N LEU A 246 16.73 0.29 14.96
CA LEU A 246 18.13 0.68 14.78
C LEU A 246 18.50 0.72 13.30
N GLU A 247 18.12 -0.29 12.55
CA GLU A 247 18.35 -0.27 11.10
C GLU A 247 17.55 0.86 10.42
N LEU A 248 16.30 1.10 10.84
CA LEU A 248 15.54 2.24 10.38
C LEU A 248 16.27 3.57 10.63
N PHE A 249 16.80 3.76 11.83
CA PHE A 249 17.63 4.93 12.15
C PHE A 249 18.81 5.06 11.18
N HIS A 250 19.56 3.98 10.92
CA HIS A 250 20.69 4.03 9.98
C HIS A 250 20.27 4.37 8.55
N LYS A 251 19.08 3.89 8.08
CA LYS A 251 18.56 4.26 6.75
C LYS A 251 18.11 5.73 6.72
N MET A 252 17.51 6.24 7.80
CA MET A 252 17.15 7.65 7.91
C MET A 252 18.39 8.55 7.97
N GLU A 253 19.40 8.19 8.76
CA GLU A 253 20.67 8.89 8.82
C GLU A 253 21.38 8.90 7.45
N LYS A 254 21.45 7.75 6.78
CA LYS A 254 22.02 7.65 5.43
C LYS A 254 21.28 8.55 4.45
N MET A 255 19.95 8.62 4.48
CA MET A 255 19.14 9.50 3.62
C MET A 255 19.42 10.97 3.90
N LEU A 256 19.53 11.35 5.17
CA LEU A 256 19.85 12.71 5.61
C LEU A 256 21.22 13.18 5.08
N LEU A 257 22.20 12.30 5.12
CA LEU A 257 23.61 12.59 4.74
C LEU A 257 23.87 12.54 3.23
N LEU A 258 22.94 12.05 2.41
CA LEU A 258 23.05 12.11 0.95
C LEU A 258 23.15 13.57 0.46
N GLN A 259 23.89 13.78 -0.62
CA GLN A 259 23.86 15.07 -1.31
C GLN A 259 22.47 15.36 -1.88
N PRO A 260 22.05 16.64 -1.97
CA PRO A 260 20.76 17.01 -2.55
C PRO A 260 20.52 16.41 -3.95
N SER A 261 21.54 16.34 -4.79
CA SER A 261 21.49 15.74 -6.13
C SER A 261 21.21 14.24 -6.10
N GLU A 262 21.76 13.50 -5.13
CA GLU A 262 21.54 12.07 -4.97
C GLU A 262 20.10 11.79 -4.53
N ARG A 263 19.58 12.57 -3.57
CA ARG A 263 18.17 12.49 -3.15
C ARG A 263 17.21 12.79 -4.30
N MET A 264 17.54 13.82 -5.10
CA MET A 264 16.74 14.18 -6.26
C MET A 264 16.76 13.08 -7.34
N ALA A 265 17.90 12.46 -7.60
CA ALA A 265 18.02 11.33 -8.52
C ALA A 265 17.17 10.14 -8.03
N MET A 266 17.27 9.80 -6.73
CA MET A 266 16.49 8.74 -6.10
C MET A 266 14.97 9.00 -6.21
N GLY A 267 14.52 10.22 -5.92
CA GLY A 267 13.13 10.62 -6.08
C GLY A 267 12.64 10.58 -7.52
N THR A 268 13.50 11.00 -8.49
CA THR A 268 13.20 10.92 -9.92
C THR A 268 13.02 9.48 -10.38
N ASN A 269 13.87 8.56 -9.93
CA ASN A 269 13.75 7.13 -10.22
C ASN A 269 12.41 6.57 -9.68
N GLY A 270 12.03 6.95 -8.45
CA GLY A 270 10.73 6.59 -7.88
C GLY A 270 9.56 7.08 -8.73
N ARG A 271 9.60 8.34 -9.17
CA ARG A 271 8.58 8.91 -10.05
C ARG A 271 8.49 8.21 -11.39
N ASN A 272 9.62 7.93 -12.04
CA ASN A 272 9.64 7.22 -13.32
C ASN A 272 8.95 5.86 -13.20
N LYS A 273 9.26 5.12 -12.13
CA LYS A 273 8.59 3.85 -11.84
C LYS A 273 7.07 4.02 -11.68
N MET A 274 6.61 5.07 -11.00
CA MET A 274 5.16 5.34 -10.87
C MET A 274 4.50 5.61 -12.22
N ILE A 275 5.15 6.37 -13.10
CA ILE A 275 4.64 6.66 -14.44
C ILE A 275 4.62 5.38 -15.29
N GLU A 276 5.69 4.59 -15.22
CA GLU A 276 5.88 3.42 -16.07
C GLU A 276 5.06 2.20 -15.63
N GLU A 277 4.85 2.01 -14.33
CA GLU A 277 4.24 0.77 -13.83
C GLU A 277 2.92 0.99 -13.10
N TYR A 278 2.74 2.11 -12.38
CA TYR A 278 1.65 2.31 -11.42
C TYR A 278 0.67 3.43 -11.80
N ASP A 279 0.81 4.08 -12.98
CA ASP A 279 -0.14 5.12 -13.37
C ASP A 279 -1.56 4.54 -13.49
N ILE A 280 -2.54 5.26 -12.93
CA ILE A 280 -3.96 4.86 -12.92
C ILE A 280 -4.49 4.54 -14.32
N LYS A 281 -3.98 5.19 -15.37
CA LYS A 281 -4.38 4.93 -16.76
C LYS A 281 -4.06 3.49 -17.17
N LYS A 282 -2.93 2.94 -16.74
CA LYS A 282 -2.56 1.54 -17.00
C LYS A 282 -3.49 0.57 -16.30
N LEU A 283 -3.84 0.87 -15.05
CA LEU A 283 -4.83 0.09 -14.31
C LEU A 283 -6.19 0.12 -15.01
N LEU A 284 -6.66 1.28 -15.48
CA LEU A 284 -7.92 1.41 -16.22
C LEU A 284 -7.93 0.58 -17.50
N ILE A 285 -6.80 0.49 -18.22
CA ILE A 285 -6.68 -0.38 -19.41
C ILE A 285 -6.87 -1.85 -19.02
N ILE A 286 -6.30 -2.29 -17.89
CA ILE A 286 -6.49 -3.67 -17.40
C ILE A 286 -7.96 -3.95 -17.09
N TYR A 287 -8.65 -3.02 -16.41
CA TYR A 287 -10.08 -3.14 -16.13
C TYR A 287 -10.90 -3.21 -17.43
N GLN A 288 -10.64 -2.30 -18.37
CA GLN A 288 -11.34 -2.28 -19.65
C GLN A 288 -11.12 -3.59 -20.42
N SER A 289 -9.88 -4.04 -20.53
CA SER A 289 -9.55 -5.30 -21.21
C SER A 289 -10.25 -6.51 -20.59
N ALA A 290 -10.37 -6.55 -19.26
CA ALA A 290 -11.06 -7.64 -18.57
C ALA A 290 -12.58 -7.61 -18.83
N ILE A 291 -13.18 -6.41 -18.89
CA ILE A 291 -14.60 -6.23 -19.20
C ILE A 291 -14.86 -6.63 -20.65
N ASP A 292 -14.03 -6.18 -21.60
CA ASP A 292 -14.17 -6.48 -23.03
C ASP A 292 -14.00 -7.99 -23.29
N SER A 293 -13.03 -8.64 -22.67
CA SER A 293 -12.85 -10.09 -22.75
C SER A 293 -14.07 -10.83 -22.25
N PHE A 294 -14.60 -10.43 -21.10
CA PHE A 294 -15.81 -11.02 -20.53
C PHE A 294 -17.03 -10.87 -21.45
N ILE A 295 -17.23 -9.69 -22.06
CA ILE A 295 -18.35 -9.43 -22.98
C ILE A 295 -18.22 -10.34 -24.22
N ASN A 296 -17.03 -10.43 -24.82
CA ASN A 296 -16.76 -11.24 -25.99
C ASN A 296 -17.01 -12.73 -25.72
N GLU A 297 -16.48 -13.27 -24.60
CA GLU A 297 -16.71 -14.67 -24.19
C GLU A 297 -18.21 -14.96 -24.02
N SER A 298 -18.93 -14.05 -23.34
CA SER A 298 -20.38 -14.19 -23.11
C SER A 298 -21.21 -14.14 -24.38
N GLN A 299 -20.75 -13.45 -25.43
CA GLN A 299 -21.41 -13.43 -26.75
C GLN A 299 -21.17 -14.75 -27.51
N VAL A 300 -19.95 -15.28 -27.49
CA VAL A 300 -19.60 -16.55 -28.13
C VAL A 300 -20.40 -17.71 -27.52
N GLU A 301 -20.52 -17.77 -26.18
CA GLU A 301 -21.32 -18.80 -25.51
C GLU A 301 -22.82 -18.76 -25.94
N LYS A 302 -23.39 -17.57 -26.09
CA LYS A 302 -24.77 -17.40 -26.53
C LYS A 302 -24.99 -17.87 -27.97
N ILE A 303 -24.01 -17.68 -28.85
CA ILE A 303 -24.09 -18.11 -30.27
C ILE A 303 -23.97 -19.65 -30.32
N GLN A 304 -23.15 -20.27 -29.48
CA GLN A 304 -22.96 -21.74 -29.45
C GLN A 304 -24.14 -22.48 -28.81
N THR A 305 -24.97 -21.81 -28.02
CA THR A 305 -26.14 -22.40 -27.33
C THR A 305 -27.47 -22.09 -27.98
N ALA A 306 -27.49 -21.30 -29.05
CA ALA A 306 -28.64 -20.97 -29.87
C ALA A 306 -28.71 -21.85 -31.13
#